data_d39f38385afec2b06ce919109da2e6b8
#
_entry.id   d39f38385afec2b06ce919109da2e6b8
#
_cell.length_a   1.000
_cell.length_b   1.000
_cell.length_c   1.000
_cell.angle_alpha   90.00
_cell.angle_beta   90.00
_cell.angle_gamma   90.00
#
_symmetry.space_group_name_H-M   'P 1'
#
loop_
_entity.id
_entity.type
_entity.pdbx_description
1 polymer ?
#
loop_
_entity_poly.entity_id
_entity_poly.type
_entity_poly.pdbx_seq_one_letter_code
_entity_poly.pdbx_strand_id
1 'polypeptide(L)'
;MKIHIATDHAGLELKNTIRDYLKEKGYDVTDHGAHEYDALDDYPDFIFPCAHAVASDTDSKGIILGGSGHGEAMAANRVKGVRAAVFYNGPDEIIKLSREHNDANILSLGARFMTEEEIYDILEMWLNEPFGGGRHQRRIEKLDH
;
A
#
# COMPACT_ATOMS: atom_id res chain seq x y z
N MET A 1 5.74 -4.92 -13.36
CA MET A 1 4.75 -5.09 -12.28
C MET A 1 3.80 -3.92 -12.26
N LYS A 2 2.55 -4.18 -12.06
CA LYS A 2 1.52 -3.14 -11.93
C LYS A 2 1.37 -2.71 -10.48
N ILE A 3 1.36 -1.39 -10.24
CA ILE A 3 1.16 -0.82 -8.91
C ILE A 3 -0.04 0.12 -8.95
N HIS A 4 -0.95 -0.06 -8.01
CA HIS A 4 -2.08 0.84 -7.78
C HIS A 4 -1.74 1.77 -6.62
N ILE A 5 -2.01 3.06 -6.75
CA ILE A 5 -1.69 4.03 -5.71
C ILE A 5 -2.92 4.90 -5.41
N ALA A 6 -3.11 5.22 -4.14
CA ALA A 6 -4.22 6.07 -3.70
C ALA A 6 -3.91 6.77 -2.38
N THR A 7 -4.57 7.88 -2.16
CA THR A 7 -4.53 8.66 -0.92
C THR A 7 -5.75 9.57 -0.83
N ASP A 8 -5.97 10.14 0.34
CA ASP A 8 -6.83 11.32 0.50
C ASP A 8 -6.00 12.61 0.45
N HIS A 9 -6.58 13.72 0.89
CA HIS A 9 -5.89 15.02 0.91
C HIS A 9 -4.58 15.01 1.73
N ALA A 10 -4.51 14.20 2.78
CA ALA A 10 -3.37 14.21 3.70
C ALA A 10 -2.06 13.72 3.05
N GLY A 11 -2.15 12.85 2.05
CA GLY A 11 -0.99 12.30 1.36
C GLY A 11 -0.86 12.69 -0.10
N LEU A 12 -1.63 13.67 -0.56
CA LEU A 12 -1.72 14.00 -1.99
C LEU A 12 -0.37 14.34 -2.62
N GLU A 13 0.38 15.24 -2.01
CA GLU A 13 1.67 15.66 -2.54
C GLU A 13 2.67 14.49 -2.56
N LEU A 14 2.74 13.76 -1.47
CA LEU A 14 3.62 12.60 -1.35
C LEU A 14 3.22 11.48 -2.32
N LYS A 15 1.91 11.24 -2.50
CA LYS A 15 1.45 10.25 -3.48
C LYS A 15 1.94 10.60 -4.88
N ASN A 16 1.82 11.86 -5.27
CA ASN A 16 2.26 12.29 -6.60
C ASN A 16 3.77 12.08 -6.78
N THR A 17 4.55 12.37 -5.75
CA THR A 17 5.99 12.15 -5.77
C THR A 17 6.34 10.66 -5.88
N ILE A 18 5.67 9.82 -5.12
CA ILE A 18 5.86 8.35 -5.17
C ILE A 18 5.44 7.80 -6.53
N ARG A 19 4.30 8.24 -7.05
CA ARG A 19 3.85 7.83 -8.39
C ARG A 19 4.93 8.09 -9.45
N ASP A 20 5.48 9.29 -9.44
CA ASP A 20 6.48 9.67 -10.44
C ASP A 20 7.77 8.88 -10.25
N TYR A 21 8.19 8.66 -9.01
CA TYR A 21 9.33 7.82 -8.67
C TYR A 21 9.17 6.39 -9.20
N LEU A 22 8.01 5.79 -8.97
CA LEU A 22 7.74 4.41 -9.40
C LEU A 22 7.68 4.29 -10.93
N LYS A 23 7.09 5.28 -11.61
CA LYS A 23 7.07 5.32 -13.08
C LYS A 23 8.49 5.42 -13.65
N GLU A 24 9.33 6.23 -13.05
CA GLU A 24 10.72 6.37 -13.46
C GLU A 24 11.51 5.08 -13.27
N LYS A 25 11.16 4.28 -12.28
CA LYS A 25 11.75 2.96 -12.05
C LYS A 25 11.22 1.88 -13.00
N GLY A 26 10.25 2.20 -13.85
CA GLY A 26 9.71 1.28 -14.84
C GLY A 26 8.45 0.52 -14.43
N TYR A 27 7.87 0.86 -13.28
CA TYR A 27 6.61 0.25 -12.89
C TYR A 27 5.42 0.86 -13.64
N ASP A 28 4.41 0.04 -13.90
CA ASP A 28 3.13 0.48 -14.48
C ASP A 28 2.22 0.94 -13.34
N VAL A 29 2.07 2.25 -13.17
CA VAL A 29 1.34 2.82 -12.03
C VAL A 29 -0.02 3.35 -12.46
N THR A 30 -1.07 2.89 -11.77
CA THR A 30 -2.43 3.41 -11.89
C THR A 30 -2.77 4.22 -10.65
N ASP A 31 -3.09 5.49 -10.84
CA ASP A 31 -3.41 6.44 -9.77
C ASP A 31 -4.94 6.53 -9.60
N HIS A 32 -5.41 6.09 -8.43
CA HIS A 32 -6.85 6.09 -8.09
C HIS A 32 -7.30 7.36 -7.35
N GLY A 33 -6.41 8.33 -7.16
CA GLY A 33 -6.73 9.60 -6.49
C GLY A 33 -6.23 9.61 -5.04
N ALA A 34 -6.45 10.70 -4.31
CA ALA A 34 -7.09 11.94 -4.79
C ALA A 34 -6.25 12.61 -5.88
N HIS A 35 -6.90 13.28 -6.81
CA HIS A 35 -6.23 14.03 -7.87
C HIS A 35 -6.15 15.52 -7.56
N GLU A 36 -7.01 16.00 -6.67
CA GLU A 36 -7.09 17.38 -6.24
C GLU A 36 -7.15 17.45 -4.72
N TYR A 37 -6.65 18.55 -4.17
CA TYR A 37 -6.72 18.79 -2.74
C TYR A 37 -8.14 19.22 -2.33
N ASP A 38 -8.75 18.45 -1.45
CA ASP A 38 -10.01 18.76 -0.79
C ASP A 38 -9.90 18.35 0.67
N ALA A 39 -9.78 19.33 1.57
CA ALA A 39 -9.62 19.08 2.99
C ALA A 39 -10.78 18.30 3.63
N LEU A 40 -11.90 18.22 2.94
CA LEU A 40 -13.12 17.54 3.41
C LEU A 40 -13.34 16.18 2.74
N ASP A 41 -12.38 15.70 1.95
CA ASP A 41 -12.56 14.41 1.30
C ASP A 41 -12.47 13.24 2.31
N ASP A 42 -13.04 12.12 1.90
CA ASP A 42 -13.07 10.90 2.71
C ASP A 42 -12.15 9.84 2.09
N TYR A 43 -11.19 9.34 2.87
CA TYR A 43 -10.21 8.38 2.37
C TYR A 43 -10.83 7.12 1.75
N PRO A 44 -11.95 6.56 2.25
CA PRO A 44 -12.52 5.35 1.64
C PRO A 44 -12.90 5.51 0.17
N ASP A 45 -13.27 6.72 -0.26
CA ASP A 45 -13.64 6.98 -1.65
C ASP A 45 -12.51 6.70 -2.64
N PHE A 46 -11.27 6.80 -2.19
CA PHE A 46 -10.07 6.53 -3.00
C PHE A 46 -9.48 5.15 -2.72
N ILE A 47 -9.56 4.72 -1.45
CA ILE A 47 -8.93 3.47 -1.03
C ILE A 47 -9.68 2.25 -1.56
N PHE A 48 -11.02 2.25 -1.54
CA PHE A 48 -11.78 1.10 -2.04
C PHE A 48 -11.53 0.82 -3.52
N PRO A 49 -11.55 1.80 -4.43
CA PRO A 49 -11.20 1.51 -5.83
C PRO A 49 -9.81 0.90 -6.00
N CYS A 50 -8.83 1.42 -5.26
CA CYS A 50 -7.47 0.89 -5.27
C CYS A 50 -7.42 -0.55 -4.76
N ALA A 51 -8.06 -0.81 -3.62
CA ALA A 51 -8.09 -2.13 -3.00
C ALA A 51 -8.79 -3.17 -3.89
N HIS A 52 -9.90 -2.80 -4.52
CA HIS A 52 -10.60 -3.68 -5.47
C HIS A 52 -9.73 -3.99 -6.69
N ALA A 53 -9.00 -3.01 -7.18
CA ALA A 53 -8.09 -3.22 -8.32
C ALA A 53 -6.98 -4.22 -7.97
N VAL A 54 -6.39 -4.08 -6.78
CA VAL A 54 -5.36 -5.02 -6.32
C VAL A 54 -5.93 -6.43 -6.13
N ALA A 55 -7.11 -6.53 -5.51
CA ALA A 55 -7.76 -7.83 -5.29
C ALA A 55 -8.10 -8.55 -6.59
N SER A 56 -8.37 -7.80 -7.65
CA SER A 56 -8.74 -8.33 -8.97
C SER A 56 -7.54 -8.76 -9.83
N ASP A 57 -6.33 -8.41 -9.42
CA ASP A 57 -5.11 -8.73 -10.16
C ASP A 57 -4.03 -9.21 -9.19
N THR A 58 -3.85 -10.52 -9.11
CA THR A 58 -2.90 -11.15 -8.18
C THR A 58 -1.44 -10.81 -8.47
N ASP A 59 -1.14 -10.28 -9.65
CA ASP A 59 0.21 -9.86 -10.03
C ASP A 59 0.47 -8.38 -9.71
N SER A 60 -0.54 -7.67 -9.19
CA SER A 60 -0.40 -6.26 -8.81
C SER A 60 -0.17 -6.08 -7.31
N LYS A 61 0.30 -4.90 -6.93
CA LYS A 61 0.41 -4.45 -5.56
C LYS A 61 -0.15 -3.04 -5.42
N GLY A 62 -0.49 -2.65 -4.20
CA GLY A 62 -1.00 -1.32 -3.90
C GLY A 62 -0.13 -0.57 -2.92
N ILE A 63 -0.04 0.74 -3.11
CA ILE A 63 0.57 1.68 -2.17
C ILE A 63 -0.50 2.70 -1.81
N ILE A 64 -0.86 2.77 -0.56
CA ILE A 64 -1.86 3.74 -0.09
C ILE A 64 -1.24 4.61 1.01
N LEU A 65 -1.73 5.84 1.11
CA LEU A 65 -1.19 6.82 2.05
C LEU A 65 -2.32 7.53 2.79
N GLY A 66 -2.04 7.87 4.02
CA GLY A 66 -2.86 8.75 4.83
C GLY A 66 -1.99 9.42 5.86
N GLY A 67 -2.55 10.18 6.78
CA GLY A 67 -1.79 10.81 7.84
C GLY A 67 -1.03 9.81 8.70
N SER A 68 -1.71 8.77 9.18
CA SER A 68 -1.12 7.64 9.90
C SER A 68 -1.10 6.35 9.09
N GLY A 69 -1.95 6.24 8.09
CA GLY A 69 -2.15 5.04 7.30
C GLY A 69 -3.09 4.01 7.93
N HIS A 70 -3.58 4.25 9.14
CA HIS A 70 -4.42 3.26 9.84
C HIS A 70 -5.81 3.12 9.22
N GLY A 71 -6.50 4.22 9.01
CA GLY A 71 -7.85 4.19 8.43
C GLY A 71 -7.84 3.62 7.02
N GLU A 72 -6.86 3.99 6.24
CA GLU A 72 -6.63 3.49 4.89
C GLU A 72 -6.46 1.96 4.89
N ALA A 73 -5.63 1.43 5.78
CA ALA A 73 -5.45 -0.01 5.90
C ALA A 73 -6.72 -0.72 6.37
N MET A 74 -7.46 -0.11 7.29
CA MET A 74 -8.74 -0.66 7.76
C MET A 74 -9.74 -0.79 6.61
N ALA A 75 -9.85 0.25 5.77
CA ALA A 75 -10.70 0.22 4.59
C ALA A 75 -10.24 -0.85 3.60
N ALA A 76 -8.96 -0.86 3.26
CA ALA A 76 -8.40 -1.81 2.30
C ALA A 76 -8.62 -3.26 2.73
N ASN A 77 -8.42 -3.56 4.01
CA ASN A 77 -8.56 -4.92 4.55
C ASN A 77 -10.01 -5.42 4.60
N ARG A 78 -10.99 -4.56 4.36
CA ARG A 78 -12.39 -5.01 4.21
C ARG A 78 -12.70 -5.57 2.84
N VAL A 79 -11.77 -5.44 1.91
CA VAL A 79 -11.89 -6.04 0.57
C VAL A 79 -11.28 -7.44 0.61
N LYS A 80 -12.09 -8.43 0.25
CA LYS A 80 -11.63 -9.82 0.20
C LYS A 80 -10.46 -9.95 -0.78
N GLY A 81 -9.41 -10.65 -0.35
CA GLY A 81 -8.20 -10.80 -1.15
C GLY A 81 -7.13 -9.74 -0.90
N VAL A 82 -7.45 -8.72 -0.10
CA VAL A 82 -6.48 -7.69 0.28
C VAL A 82 -5.85 -8.01 1.63
N ARG A 83 -4.53 -7.85 1.70
CA ARG A 83 -3.75 -7.93 2.93
C ARG A 83 -2.91 -6.67 3.00
N ALA A 84 -3.43 -5.66 3.69
CA ALA A 84 -2.79 -4.36 3.83
C ALA A 84 -2.04 -4.29 5.16
N ALA A 85 -0.77 -3.93 5.08
CA ALA A 85 0.09 -3.70 6.24
C ALA A 85 0.39 -2.20 6.37
N VAL A 86 0.42 -1.72 7.61
CA VAL A 86 0.72 -0.30 7.90
C VAL A 86 2.19 -0.15 8.25
N PHE A 87 2.81 0.91 7.74
CA PHE A 87 4.13 1.32 8.18
C PHE A 87 4.23 2.85 8.25
N TYR A 88 4.69 3.37 9.36
CA TYR A 88 4.93 4.80 9.51
C TYR A 88 6.26 5.09 10.23
N ASN A 89 6.85 4.10 10.85
CA ASN A 89 8.17 4.16 11.48
C ASN A 89 8.46 2.81 12.15
N GLY A 90 9.73 2.55 12.46
CA GLY A 90 10.14 1.35 13.16
C GLY A 90 11.18 0.54 12.40
N PRO A 91 11.47 -0.69 12.88
CA PRO A 91 12.47 -1.52 12.23
C PRO A 91 12.03 -1.95 10.82
N ASP A 92 12.94 -1.89 9.87
CA ASP A 92 12.71 -2.32 8.49
C ASP A 92 12.26 -3.78 8.39
N GLU A 93 12.66 -4.59 9.36
CA GLU A 93 12.27 -5.99 9.43
C GLU A 93 10.76 -6.19 9.42
N ILE A 94 10.00 -5.28 10.02
CA ILE A 94 8.53 -5.33 10.02
C ILE A 94 8.00 -5.36 8.60
N ILE A 95 8.59 -4.58 7.71
CA ILE A 95 8.18 -4.50 6.31
C ILE A 95 8.52 -5.80 5.57
N LYS A 96 9.69 -6.35 5.80
CA LYS A 96 10.05 -7.64 5.22
C LYS A 96 9.10 -8.75 5.66
N LEU A 97 8.77 -8.79 6.95
CA LEU A 97 7.87 -9.79 7.49
C LEU A 97 6.45 -9.68 6.93
N SER A 98 5.98 -8.48 6.63
CA SER A 98 4.66 -8.31 6.00
C SER A 98 4.59 -9.00 4.65
N ARG A 99 5.70 -9.08 3.93
CA ARG A 99 5.81 -9.79 2.67
C ARG A 99 6.10 -11.28 2.89
N GLU A 100 7.17 -11.57 3.61
CA GLU A 100 7.65 -12.95 3.79
C GLU A 100 6.62 -13.85 4.48
N HIS A 101 5.95 -13.35 5.52
CA HIS A 101 4.99 -14.12 6.29
C HIS A 101 3.54 -13.94 5.85
N ASN A 102 3.16 -12.73 5.47
CA ASN A 102 1.75 -12.38 5.28
C ASN A 102 1.37 -12.13 3.82
N ASP A 103 2.33 -12.18 2.91
CA ASP A 103 2.10 -11.86 1.50
C ASP A 103 1.25 -10.59 1.35
N ALA A 104 1.62 -9.55 2.11
CA ALA A 104 0.93 -8.27 2.06
C ALA A 104 0.96 -7.73 0.64
N ASN A 105 -0.20 -7.43 0.09
CA ASN A 105 -0.31 -6.92 -1.28
C ASN A 105 -0.63 -5.43 -1.34
N ILE A 106 -0.90 -4.80 -0.20
CA ILE A 106 -1.01 -3.35 -0.08
C ILE A 106 -0.15 -2.88 1.09
N LEU A 107 0.64 -1.84 0.86
CA LEU A 107 1.39 -1.15 1.90
C LEU A 107 0.74 0.21 2.16
N SER A 108 0.35 0.45 3.41
CA SER A 108 -0.27 1.69 3.85
C SER A 108 0.75 2.53 4.61
N LEU A 109 1.07 3.70 4.10
CA LEU A 109 2.11 4.57 4.65
C LEU A 109 1.52 5.73 5.45
N GLY A 110 2.09 5.96 6.64
CA GLY A 110 1.76 7.11 7.47
C GLY A 110 2.57 8.34 7.06
N ALA A 111 2.04 9.12 6.13
CA ALA A 111 2.75 10.21 5.48
C ALA A 111 3.27 11.28 6.45
N ARG A 112 2.58 11.51 7.57
CA ARG A 112 2.98 12.52 8.55
C ARG A 112 4.20 12.13 9.39
N PHE A 113 4.57 10.85 9.38
CA PHE A 113 5.60 10.31 10.27
C PHE A 113 6.85 9.85 9.53
N MET A 114 6.92 10.07 8.23
CA MET A 114 8.02 9.59 7.39
C MET A 114 8.56 10.69 6.49
N THR A 115 9.87 10.66 6.26
CA THR A 115 10.49 11.48 5.22
C THR A 115 10.36 10.80 3.86
N GLU A 116 10.46 11.56 2.80
CA GLU A 116 10.43 11.04 1.43
C GLU A 116 11.54 10.01 1.20
N GLU A 117 12.74 10.29 1.69
CA GLU A 117 13.89 9.39 1.56
C GLU A 117 13.66 8.03 2.23
N GLU A 118 13.12 8.05 3.46
CA GLU A 118 12.76 6.82 4.17
C GLU A 118 11.75 5.99 3.39
N ILE A 119 10.79 6.66 2.77
CA ILE A 119 9.74 6.00 1.99
C ILE A 119 10.33 5.29 0.78
N TYR A 120 11.26 5.90 0.07
CA TYR A 120 11.87 5.26 -1.10
C TYR A 120 12.59 3.96 -0.72
N ASP A 121 13.32 3.96 0.38
CA ASP A 121 14.02 2.76 0.86
C ASP A 121 13.04 1.65 1.23
N ILE A 122 11.95 2.01 1.90
CA ILE A 122 10.90 1.08 2.30
C ILE A 122 10.18 0.50 1.08
N LEU A 123 9.87 1.33 0.09
CA LEU A 123 9.21 0.87 -1.14
C LEU A 123 10.07 -0.14 -1.89
N GLU A 124 11.36 0.13 -2.06
CA GLU A 124 12.28 -0.78 -2.76
C GLU A 124 12.36 -2.13 -2.03
N MET A 125 12.46 -2.09 -0.71
CA MET A 125 12.52 -3.29 0.11
C MET A 125 11.22 -4.10 0.01
N TRP A 126 10.06 -3.45 0.16
CA TRP A 126 8.77 -4.12 0.18
C TRP A 126 8.41 -4.71 -1.19
N LEU A 127 8.65 -3.96 -2.26
CA LEU A 127 8.32 -4.40 -3.62
C LEU A 127 9.17 -5.59 -4.06
N ASN A 128 10.36 -5.75 -3.52
CA ASN A 128 11.30 -6.80 -3.91
C ASN A 128 11.31 -8.01 -2.97
N GLU A 129 10.67 -7.94 -1.81
CA GLU A 129 10.66 -9.05 -0.86
C GLU A 129 9.67 -10.13 -1.28
N PRO A 130 10.13 -11.37 -1.51
CA PRO A 130 9.23 -12.46 -1.90
C PRO A 130 8.43 -13.00 -0.72
N PHE A 131 7.31 -13.66 -1.05
CA PHE A 131 6.55 -14.41 -0.05
C PHE A 131 7.27 -15.73 0.26
N GLY A 132 7.34 -16.08 1.57
CA GLY A 132 8.01 -17.29 2.03
C GLY A 132 7.25 -18.60 1.81
N GLY A 133 5.94 -18.54 1.61
CA GLY A 133 5.11 -19.75 1.42
C GLY A 133 5.03 -20.65 2.64
N GLY A 134 4.94 -21.94 2.42
CA GLY A 134 4.90 -22.94 3.49
C GLY A 134 3.69 -22.78 4.42
N ARG A 135 3.92 -22.83 5.74
CA ARG A 135 2.85 -22.69 6.75
C ARG A 135 2.15 -21.34 6.69
N HIS A 136 2.80 -20.33 6.14
CA HIS A 136 2.20 -18.98 6.01
C HIS A 136 1.04 -18.99 5.02
N GLN A 137 1.14 -19.74 3.95
CA GLN A 137 0.07 -19.88 2.95
C GLN A 137 -1.22 -20.39 3.58
N ARG A 138 -1.13 -21.43 4.39
CA ARG A 138 -2.30 -22.00 5.10
C ARG A 138 -2.98 -20.98 6.00
N ARG A 139 -2.18 -20.13 6.68
CA ARG A 139 -2.72 -19.12 7.59
C ARG A 139 -3.41 -17.98 6.82
N ILE A 140 -2.81 -17.55 5.72
CA ILE A 140 -3.38 -16.51 4.86
C ILE A 140 -4.72 -16.94 4.28
N GLU A 141 -4.83 -18.18 3.85
CA GLU A 141 -6.08 -18.73 3.30
C GLU A 141 -7.25 -18.68 4.26
N LYS A 142 -7.00 -18.56 5.55
CA LYS A 142 -8.04 -18.46 6.58
C LYS A 142 -8.49 -17.03 6.86
N LEU A 143 -7.85 -16.02 6.26
CA LEU A 143 -8.20 -14.63 6.49
C LEU A 143 -9.53 -14.24 5.83
N ASP A 144 -9.78 -14.77 4.64
CA ASP A 144 -10.98 -14.47 3.86
C ASP A 144 -12.00 -15.60 4.03
N HIS A 145 -12.84 -15.45 5.03
CA HIS A 145 -13.85 -16.47 5.34
C HIS A 145 -15.29 -15.95 5.24
#